data_e996f3ed94ff13a9a9bb09070aaa7e0d
#
_entry.id   e996f3ed94ff13a9a9bb09070aaa7e0d
#
_cell.length_a   1.000
_cell.length_b   1.000
_cell.length_c   1.000
_cell.angle_alpha   90.00
_cell.angle_beta   90.00
_cell.angle_gamma   90.00
#
_symmetry.space_group_name_H-M   'P 1'
#
loop_
_entity.id
_entity.type
_entity.pdbx_description
1 polymer ?
#
loop_
_entity_poly.entity_id
_entity_poly.type
_entity_poly.pdbx_seq_one_letter_code
_entity_poly.pdbx_strand_id
1 'polypeptide(L)'
;MNKHMILYRGSLKSCNYRCSYCPFSKHSMPERALEKDRIQWFSFVESVQKKAKTLHIGALMVVPYGEAMIHSWYWEGLAYLSAQAELDAVGIQTNLSFSISDFLDCFESLGGVLEKLRLWATFHPEMTSVSEFSAKCKYLAEQGIQICAGSVGVPENLNLLRALKQELQSSDENGQGIYLWVNKMDGLGRSYTQKERTAFVEIDPYFERELVSVSANAALCQGRLFVEANGKMRTCNISATLNTGKCLEALEAFPNPECSRKQCSCYLAYGGREDFMNQILFGPYPLFRVPRRPKAVFLDIEGTLLPNKETTNVPAGIMAGLEALAREKIPLFFATTLPYKKAMERCSKIRHLFVGGVFAGGAHVVFHQKQEYICVLKAAWLTEIFSLQRKFGFRVLVYREHDKLYKVTLLRPLHRFWDAQEVEKLMHCISFGDEGIRYFIEENCLQIVSDAADKASGAKMLCGWLGVPLNETVSAGDSEEDKKMVNCCTKQSFPKYG
;
A
#
# COMPACT_ATOMS: atom_id res chain seq x y z
N MET A 1 12.08 12.40 2.98
CA MET A 1 12.82 11.23 2.46
C MET A 1 12.13 9.96 2.89
N ASN A 2 12.03 8.97 2.00
CA ASN A 2 11.49 7.67 2.38
C ASN A 2 12.48 6.97 3.30
N LYS A 3 12.01 6.53 4.47
CA LYS A 3 12.83 5.75 5.40
C LYS A 3 13.00 4.31 4.89
N HIS A 4 14.11 3.68 5.28
CA HIS A 4 14.50 2.34 4.86
C HIS A 4 14.05 1.27 5.85
N MET A 5 14.03 0.01 5.40
CA MET A 5 13.62 -1.13 6.21
C MET A 5 14.75 -2.18 6.28
N ILE A 6 15.05 -2.69 7.46
CA ILE A 6 15.94 -3.82 7.65
C ILE A 6 15.12 -5.09 7.94
N LEU A 7 15.52 -6.19 7.30
CA LEU A 7 15.05 -7.53 7.62
C LEU A 7 16.22 -8.29 8.29
N TYR A 8 16.07 -8.59 9.55
CA TYR A 8 17.09 -9.35 10.29
C TYR A 8 16.75 -10.83 10.31
N ARG A 9 17.72 -11.64 9.95
CA ARG A 9 17.65 -13.10 10.04
C ARG A 9 18.78 -13.58 10.93
N GLY A 10 18.44 -13.84 12.18
CA GLY A 10 19.36 -14.35 13.20
C GLY A 10 19.89 -15.74 12.90
N SER A 11 20.66 -16.27 13.83
CA SER A 11 21.17 -17.65 13.78
C SER A 11 20.21 -18.69 14.36
N LEU A 12 19.08 -18.23 14.93
CA LEU A 12 18.08 -19.09 15.55
C LEU A 12 17.46 -20.05 14.53
N LYS A 13 17.49 -21.35 14.85
CA LYS A 13 16.89 -22.43 14.03
C LYS A 13 15.97 -23.32 14.83
N SER A 14 15.83 -23.11 16.14
CA SER A 14 14.95 -23.89 16.99
C SER A 14 13.53 -23.36 16.99
N CYS A 15 12.56 -24.27 17.05
CA CYS A 15 11.16 -23.95 17.17
C CYS A 15 10.51 -24.98 18.11
N ASN A 16 9.57 -24.53 18.92
CA ASN A 16 8.80 -25.41 19.80
C ASN A 16 7.64 -26.11 19.10
N TYR A 17 7.33 -25.73 17.82
CA TYR A 17 6.38 -26.41 16.95
C TYR A 17 7.06 -27.44 16.04
N ARG A 18 6.31 -28.43 15.57
CA ARG A 18 6.79 -29.50 14.68
C ARG A 18 5.90 -29.70 13.45
N CYS A 19 5.49 -28.59 12.82
CA CYS A 19 4.63 -28.60 11.67
C CYS A 19 5.20 -29.46 10.53
N SER A 20 4.39 -30.33 9.94
CA SER A 20 4.82 -31.29 8.92
C SER A 20 5.34 -30.64 7.64
N TYR A 21 4.73 -29.52 7.27
CA TYR A 21 5.03 -28.74 6.06
C TYR A 21 6.14 -27.69 6.23
N CYS A 22 6.62 -27.47 7.48
CA CYS A 22 7.63 -26.43 7.73
C CYS A 22 9.05 -27.01 7.54
N PRO A 23 9.88 -26.42 6.67
CA PRO A 23 11.25 -26.91 6.47
C PRO A 23 12.19 -26.54 7.62
N PHE A 24 11.79 -25.65 8.54
CA PHE A 24 12.64 -25.07 9.58
C PHE A 24 12.38 -25.63 10.99
N SER A 25 11.20 -26.18 11.27
CA SER A 25 10.68 -26.46 12.63
C SER A 25 11.16 -27.74 13.28
N LYS A 26 12.18 -28.42 12.75
CA LYS A 26 12.57 -29.75 13.23
C LYS A 26 13.88 -29.74 13.99
N HIS A 27 14.34 -28.58 14.43
CA HIS A 27 15.65 -28.45 15.08
C HIS A 27 15.50 -27.93 16.51
N SER A 28 16.29 -28.51 17.42
CA SER A 28 16.62 -27.90 18.72
C SER A 28 18.06 -27.43 18.70
N MET A 29 18.31 -26.25 19.26
CA MET A 29 19.67 -25.71 19.38
C MET A 29 20.21 -25.96 20.76
N PRO A 30 21.50 -26.38 20.88
CA PRO A 30 22.14 -26.49 22.18
C PRO A 30 22.34 -25.11 22.81
N GLU A 31 22.43 -25.06 24.13
CA GLU A 31 22.54 -23.83 24.93
C GLU A 31 23.64 -22.87 24.41
N ARG A 32 24.81 -23.41 24.08
CA ARG A 32 25.91 -22.60 23.50
C ARG A 32 25.54 -21.91 22.19
N ALA A 33 24.68 -22.53 21.37
CA ALA A 33 24.27 -21.95 20.13
C ALA A 33 23.16 -20.90 20.35
N LEU A 34 22.31 -21.09 21.34
CA LEU A 34 21.30 -20.09 21.76
C LEU A 34 22.01 -18.87 22.37
N GLU A 35 23.03 -19.06 23.23
CA GLU A 35 23.79 -17.93 23.76
C GLU A 35 24.55 -17.16 22.68
N LYS A 36 25.07 -17.84 21.67
CA LYS A 36 25.66 -17.19 20.50
C LYS A 36 24.59 -16.36 19.74
N ASP A 37 23.38 -16.88 19.56
CA ASP A 37 22.28 -16.17 18.93
C ASP A 37 21.92 -14.93 19.73
N ARG A 38 21.83 -15.03 21.06
CA ARG A 38 21.55 -13.89 21.95
C ARG A 38 22.61 -12.79 21.80
N ILE A 39 23.90 -13.14 21.82
CA ILE A 39 24.99 -12.16 21.64
C ILE A 39 24.92 -11.48 20.28
N GLN A 40 24.67 -12.23 19.21
CA GLN A 40 24.54 -11.70 17.85
C GLN A 40 23.33 -10.79 17.71
N TRP A 41 22.21 -11.13 18.35
CA TRP A 41 21.01 -10.31 18.37
C TRP A 41 21.27 -8.96 19.03
N PHE A 42 21.86 -8.91 20.23
CA PHE A 42 22.15 -7.64 20.90
C PHE A 42 23.20 -6.79 20.15
N SER A 43 24.21 -7.41 19.58
CA SER A 43 25.17 -6.69 18.71
C SER A 43 24.48 -6.05 17.52
N PHE A 44 23.49 -6.73 16.91
CA PHE A 44 22.69 -6.16 15.84
C PHE A 44 21.79 -5.02 16.35
N VAL A 45 21.13 -5.16 17.50
CA VAL A 45 20.31 -4.10 18.12
C VAL A 45 21.14 -2.83 18.33
N GLU A 46 22.33 -2.95 18.93
CA GLU A 46 23.24 -1.82 19.11
C GLU A 46 23.66 -1.16 17.78
N SER A 47 23.95 -1.96 16.76
CA SER A 47 24.32 -1.47 15.44
C SER A 47 23.18 -0.65 14.81
N VAL A 48 21.93 -1.11 14.97
CA VAL A 48 20.75 -0.36 14.51
C VAL A 48 20.59 0.95 15.28
N GLN A 49 20.70 0.93 16.61
CA GLN A 49 20.60 2.13 17.43
C GLN A 49 21.62 3.19 17.01
N LYS A 50 22.87 2.81 16.74
CA LYS A 50 23.93 3.71 16.28
C LYS A 50 23.67 4.29 14.87
N LYS A 51 23.03 3.52 13.99
CA LYS A 51 22.97 3.82 12.55
C LYS A 51 21.58 4.24 12.05
N ALA A 52 20.52 4.08 12.83
CA ALA A 52 19.14 4.35 12.38
C ALA A 52 18.99 5.76 11.79
N LYS A 53 19.52 6.77 12.45
CA LYS A 53 19.48 8.16 11.98
C LYS A 53 20.29 8.37 10.70
N THR A 54 21.54 7.96 10.68
CA THR A 54 22.46 8.18 9.54
C THR A 54 22.00 7.46 8.27
N LEU A 55 21.49 6.24 8.43
CA LEU A 55 21.01 5.41 7.32
C LEU A 55 19.51 5.61 7.02
N HIS A 56 18.82 6.52 7.69
CA HIS A 56 17.38 6.73 7.56
C HIS A 56 16.56 5.45 7.71
N ILE A 57 16.90 4.61 8.68
CA ILE A 57 16.17 3.38 8.98
C ILE A 57 14.88 3.76 9.71
N GLY A 58 13.72 3.40 9.16
CA GLY A 58 12.44 3.66 9.80
C GLY A 58 11.72 2.40 10.24
N ALA A 59 12.12 1.22 9.77
CA ALA A 59 11.50 -0.02 10.18
C ALA A 59 12.48 -1.18 10.22
N LEU A 60 12.15 -2.15 11.07
CA LEU A 60 12.90 -3.38 11.21
C LEU A 60 11.94 -4.55 11.35
N MET A 61 12.24 -5.67 10.68
CA MET A 61 11.49 -6.92 10.81
C MET A 61 12.45 -8.09 11.08
N VAL A 62 12.20 -8.81 12.15
CA VAL A 62 12.90 -10.05 12.48
C VAL A 62 12.16 -11.21 11.81
N VAL A 63 12.88 -11.98 11.00
CA VAL A 63 12.35 -13.12 10.23
C VAL A 63 13.15 -14.38 10.55
N PRO A 64 12.96 -14.99 11.73
CA PRO A 64 13.75 -16.12 12.19
C PRO A 64 13.44 -17.39 11.39
N TYR A 65 14.33 -18.37 11.46
CA TYR A 65 14.06 -19.72 10.94
C TYR A 65 13.27 -20.60 11.91
N GLY A 66 13.21 -20.21 13.19
CA GLY A 66 12.46 -20.87 14.25
C GLY A 66 11.50 -19.92 14.94
N GLU A 67 11.16 -20.20 16.21
CA GLU A 67 10.31 -19.32 17.03
C GLU A 67 11.19 -18.48 17.98
N ALA A 68 11.35 -17.22 17.67
CA ALA A 68 12.19 -16.31 18.44
C ALA A 68 11.50 -15.81 19.72
N MET A 69 10.18 -15.66 19.70
CA MET A 69 9.43 -15.09 20.83
C MET A 69 9.33 -15.99 22.06
N ILE A 70 9.78 -17.26 21.99
CA ILE A 70 9.95 -18.10 23.20
C ILE A 70 11.21 -17.76 24.00
N HIS A 71 12.02 -16.82 23.54
CA HIS A 71 13.26 -16.37 24.14
C HIS A 71 13.18 -14.90 24.56
N SER A 72 13.32 -14.60 25.84
CA SER A 72 13.16 -13.26 26.40
C SER A 72 14.12 -12.21 25.83
N TRP A 73 15.32 -12.61 25.39
CA TRP A 73 16.26 -11.65 24.80
C TRP A 73 15.77 -11.01 23.50
N TYR A 74 14.84 -11.65 22.76
CA TYR A 74 14.17 -11.01 21.63
C TYR A 74 13.18 -9.94 22.10
N TRP A 75 12.47 -10.17 23.20
CA TRP A 75 11.55 -9.18 23.79
C TRP A 75 12.31 -7.91 24.20
N GLU A 76 13.45 -8.11 24.90
CA GLU A 76 14.33 -7.03 25.35
C GLU A 76 14.83 -6.19 24.15
N GLY A 77 15.39 -6.83 23.13
CA GLY A 77 15.88 -6.12 21.95
C GLY A 77 14.76 -5.42 21.15
N LEU A 78 13.57 -6.02 21.06
CA LEU A 78 12.41 -5.37 20.44
C LEU A 78 11.95 -4.15 21.26
N ALA A 79 11.96 -4.21 22.59
CA ALA A 79 11.64 -3.09 23.46
C ALA A 79 12.63 -1.93 23.22
N TYR A 80 13.94 -2.18 23.28
CA TYR A 80 14.97 -1.17 23.04
C TYR A 80 14.87 -0.55 21.63
N LEU A 81 14.56 -1.32 20.61
CA LEU A 81 14.40 -0.81 19.25
C LEU A 81 13.12 0.02 19.11
N SER A 82 12.01 -0.40 19.70
CA SER A 82 10.74 0.35 19.63
C SER A 82 10.83 1.71 20.32
N ALA A 83 11.65 1.82 21.36
CA ALA A 83 11.90 3.08 22.06
C ALA A 83 12.72 4.10 21.24
N GLN A 84 13.38 3.69 20.13
CA GLN A 84 14.14 4.62 19.29
C GLN A 84 13.21 5.58 18.54
N ALA A 85 13.54 6.88 18.57
CA ALA A 85 12.74 7.91 17.89
C ALA A 85 12.77 7.79 16.36
N GLU A 86 13.87 7.30 15.81
CA GLU A 86 14.07 7.11 14.36
C GLU A 86 13.21 6.01 13.76
N LEU A 87 12.88 4.97 14.56
CA LEU A 87 12.10 3.84 14.11
C LEU A 87 10.60 4.11 14.25
N ASP A 88 9.87 3.93 13.17
CA ASP A 88 8.40 4.04 13.11
C ASP A 88 7.74 2.70 13.44
N ALA A 89 8.42 1.58 13.14
CA ALA A 89 7.89 0.25 13.34
C ALA A 89 9.01 -0.79 13.57
N VAL A 90 8.77 -1.68 14.51
CA VAL A 90 9.64 -2.83 14.80
C VAL A 90 8.77 -4.08 14.81
N GLY A 91 9.14 -5.11 14.05
CA GLY A 91 8.29 -6.29 13.94
C GLY A 91 9.05 -7.60 13.99
N ILE A 92 8.29 -8.66 14.26
CA ILE A 92 8.79 -10.02 14.29
C ILE A 92 7.77 -11.01 13.80
N GLN A 93 8.24 -12.06 13.13
CA GLN A 93 7.44 -13.22 12.78
C GLN A 93 7.39 -14.19 13.94
N THR A 94 6.19 -14.68 14.32
CA THR A 94 5.97 -15.54 15.47
C THR A 94 4.78 -16.49 15.28
N ASN A 95 4.79 -17.63 15.96
CA ASN A 95 3.66 -18.56 16.04
C ASN A 95 2.73 -18.31 17.26
N LEU A 96 2.98 -17.26 18.05
CA LEU A 96 2.26 -16.89 19.27
C LEU A 96 2.25 -17.96 20.37
N SER A 97 3.28 -18.78 20.47
CA SER A 97 3.38 -19.83 21.50
C SER A 97 4.08 -19.37 22.80
N PHE A 98 4.51 -18.14 22.86
CA PHE A 98 5.14 -17.55 24.05
C PHE A 98 4.10 -17.13 25.10
N SER A 99 4.56 -16.89 26.35
CA SER A 99 3.74 -16.30 27.41
C SER A 99 3.49 -14.81 27.11
N ILE A 100 2.25 -14.46 26.80
CA ILE A 100 1.90 -13.08 26.41
C ILE A 100 2.01 -12.14 27.62
N SER A 101 1.61 -12.59 28.84
CA SER A 101 1.74 -11.77 30.04
C SER A 101 3.20 -11.44 30.35
N ASP A 102 4.07 -12.45 30.38
CA ASP A 102 5.49 -12.24 30.68
C ASP A 102 6.18 -11.35 29.63
N PHE A 103 5.75 -11.50 28.36
CA PHE A 103 6.22 -10.64 27.27
C PHE A 103 5.81 -9.18 27.50
N LEU A 104 4.54 -8.91 27.79
CA LEU A 104 4.04 -7.55 27.99
C LEU A 104 4.72 -6.89 29.18
N ASP A 105 4.80 -7.59 30.32
CA ASP A 105 5.48 -7.11 31.53
C ASP A 105 6.95 -6.79 31.28
N CYS A 106 7.67 -7.67 30.58
CA CYS A 106 9.06 -7.44 30.20
C CYS A 106 9.20 -6.24 29.24
N PHE A 107 8.37 -6.19 28.18
CA PHE A 107 8.45 -5.16 27.14
C PHE A 107 8.17 -3.75 27.70
N GLU A 108 7.15 -3.61 28.55
CA GLU A 108 6.79 -2.35 29.20
C GLU A 108 7.85 -1.93 30.25
N SER A 109 8.33 -2.87 31.05
CA SER A 109 9.36 -2.58 32.07
C SER A 109 10.66 -2.02 31.48
N LEU A 110 10.93 -2.32 30.20
CA LEU A 110 12.09 -1.82 29.46
C LEU A 110 11.80 -0.56 28.64
N GLY A 111 10.60 0.03 28.79
CA GLY A 111 10.19 1.23 28.07
C GLY A 111 9.86 0.99 26.59
N GLY A 112 9.46 -0.22 26.24
CA GLY A 112 9.01 -0.58 24.90
C GLY A 112 7.73 0.16 24.51
N VAL A 113 7.58 0.51 23.23
CA VAL A 113 6.44 1.24 22.67
C VAL A 113 5.59 0.27 21.87
N LEU A 114 4.46 -0.17 22.46
CA LEU A 114 3.58 -1.20 21.89
C LEU A 114 3.00 -0.79 20.51
N GLU A 115 2.66 0.49 20.31
CA GLU A 115 2.10 1.01 19.06
C GLU A 115 3.08 0.94 17.89
N LYS A 116 4.39 0.84 18.17
CA LYS A 116 5.42 0.61 17.15
C LYS A 116 5.66 -0.88 16.87
N LEU A 117 5.16 -1.77 17.72
CA LEU A 117 5.35 -3.20 17.54
C LEU A 117 4.41 -3.74 16.46
N ARG A 118 4.97 -4.59 15.59
CA ARG A 118 4.26 -5.28 14.51
C ARG A 118 4.49 -6.78 14.65
N LEU A 119 3.44 -7.54 14.87
CA LEU A 119 3.54 -9.00 14.91
C LEU A 119 2.98 -9.62 13.63
N TRP A 120 3.82 -10.38 12.95
CA TRP A 120 3.39 -11.26 11.89
C TRP A 120 3.13 -12.63 12.49
N ALA A 121 1.89 -12.82 12.96
CA ALA A 121 1.45 -14.01 13.68
C ALA A 121 1.09 -15.12 12.68
N THR A 122 1.79 -16.25 12.74
CA THR A 122 1.56 -17.37 11.80
C THR A 122 0.74 -18.46 12.47
N PHE A 123 -0.44 -18.72 11.90
CA PHE A 123 -1.32 -19.83 12.30
C PHE A 123 -0.83 -21.15 11.75
N HIS A 124 -0.65 -22.12 12.63
CA HIS A 124 -0.24 -23.47 12.33
C HIS A 124 -1.34 -24.47 12.77
N PRO A 125 -2.24 -24.92 11.87
CA PRO A 125 -3.40 -25.73 12.22
C PRO A 125 -3.07 -27.08 12.93
N GLU A 126 -1.86 -27.60 12.71
CA GLU A 126 -1.38 -28.83 13.38
C GLU A 126 -1.04 -28.62 14.85
N MET A 127 -0.86 -27.37 15.29
CA MET A 127 -0.26 -27.05 16.58
C MET A 127 -1.14 -26.21 17.49
N THR A 128 -2.14 -25.50 16.95
CA THR A 128 -3.07 -24.67 17.71
C THR A 128 -4.44 -24.62 17.04
N SER A 129 -5.48 -24.37 17.81
CA SER A 129 -6.84 -24.23 17.29
C SER A 129 -7.08 -22.81 16.73
N VAL A 130 -8.11 -22.69 15.86
CA VAL A 130 -8.56 -21.38 15.34
C VAL A 130 -8.96 -20.46 16.48
N SER A 131 -9.72 -20.96 17.46
CA SER A 131 -10.21 -20.18 18.60
C SER A 131 -9.05 -19.68 19.50
N GLU A 132 -8.09 -20.55 19.84
CA GLU A 132 -6.96 -20.16 20.66
C GLU A 132 -6.08 -19.13 19.98
N PHE A 133 -5.76 -19.34 18.70
CA PHE A 133 -4.92 -18.42 17.94
C PHE A 133 -5.60 -17.07 17.73
N SER A 134 -6.89 -17.05 17.36
CA SER A 134 -7.63 -15.81 17.16
C SER A 134 -7.78 -15.02 18.45
N ALA A 135 -8.03 -15.69 19.59
CA ALA A 135 -8.11 -15.03 20.90
C ALA A 135 -6.79 -14.34 21.27
N LYS A 136 -5.63 -15.01 21.06
CA LYS A 136 -4.31 -14.40 21.29
C LYS A 136 -4.06 -13.19 20.39
N CYS A 137 -4.42 -13.27 19.11
CA CYS A 137 -4.29 -12.15 18.18
C CYS A 137 -5.13 -10.95 18.62
N LYS A 138 -6.39 -11.18 19.01
CA LYS A 138 -7.31 -10.15 19.46
C LYS A 138 -6.81 -9.48 20.74
N TYR A 139 -6.43 -10.27 21.73
CA TYR A 139 -5.92 -9.76 22.99
C TYR A 139 -4.69 -8.86 22.80
N LEU A 140 -3.73 -9.28 21.96
CA LEU A 140 -2.55 -8.47 21.67
C LEU A 140 -2.90 -7.18 20.90
N ALA A 141 -3.89 -7.23 20.00
CA ALA A 141 -4.38 -6.05 19.30
C ALA A 141 -5.06 -5.04 20.24
N GLU A 142 -5.81 -5.52 21.25
CA GLU A 142 -6.41 -4.71 22.31
C GLU A 142 -5.35 -3.99 23.17
N GLN A 143 -4.13 -4.56 23.29
CA GLN A 143 -3.00 -3.89 23.93
C GLN A 143 -2.31 -2.84 23.04
N GLY A 144 -2.84 -2.53 21.86
CA GLY A 144 -2.28 -1.54 20.93
C GLY A 144 -1.21 -2.10 19.98
N ILE A 145 -0.91 -3.40 20.03
CA ILE A 145 0.05 -4.05 19.13
C ILE A 145 -0.61 -4.26 17.76
N GLN A 146 0.09 -3.90 16.70
CA GLN A 146 -0.43 -4.08 15.34
C GLN A 146 -0.09 -5.49 14.83
N ILE A 147 -1.13 -6.25 14.45
CA ILE A 147 -0.99 -7.66 14.09
C ILE A 147 -1.48 -7.90 12.66
N CYS A 148 -0.71 -8.69 11.92
CA CYS A 148 -1.14 -9.40 10.73
C CYS A 148 -1.11 -10.90 11.06
N ALA A 149 -2.23 -11.59 10.83
CA ALA A 149 -2.25 -13.04 10.86
C ALA A 149 -1.82 -13.59 9.50
N GLY A 150 -1.11 -14.71 9.51
CA GLY A 150 -0.70 -15.40 8.30
C GLY A 150 -0.87 -16.89 8.43
N SER A 151 -0.97 -17.61 7.32
CA SER A 151 -0.90 -19.06 7.28
C SER A 151 -0.39 -19.55 5.93
N VAL A 152 0.12 -20.79 5.90
CA VAL A 152 0.47 -21.44 4.65
C VAL A 152 -0.79 -21.94 3.96
N GLY A 153 -0.90 -21.70 2.66
CA GLY A 153 -2.03 -22.12 1.81
C GLY A 153 -2.01 -23.62 1.50
N VAL A 154 -2.08 -24.44 2.56
CA VAL A 154 -2.25 -25.89 2.43
C VAL A 154 -3.69 -26.16 2.01
N PRO A 155 -3.94 -26.82 0.85
CA PRO A 155 -5.30 -26.99 0.32
C PRO A 155 -6.24 -27.71 1.30
N GLU A 156 -5.72 -28.66 2.07
CA GLU A 156 -6.46 -29.44 3.07
C GLU A 156 -6.95 -28.58 4.25
N ASN A 157 -6.26 -27.44 4.51
CA ASN A 157 -6.56 -26.53 5.61
C ASN A 157 -7.53 -25.38 5.21
N LEU A 158 -8.04 -25.36 3.99
CA LEU A 158 -8.86 -24.25 3.46
C LEU A 158 -10.06 -23.91 4.36
N ASN A 159 -10.76 -24.91 4.88
CA ASN A 159 -11.91 -24.68 5.77
C ASN A 159 -11.49 -24.05 7.11
N LEU A 160 -10.35 -24.46 7.67
CA LEU A 160 -9.80 -23.86 8.89
C LEU A 160 -9.38 -22.40 8.65
N LEU A 161 -8.82 -22.09 7.48
CA LEU A 161 -8.45 -20.71 7.13
C LEU A 161 -9.67 -19.81 6.91
N ARG A 162 -10.77 -20.35 6.37
CA ARG A 162 -12.05 -19.62 6.30
C ARG A 162 -12.62 -19.34 7.68
N ALA A 163 -12.60 -20.32 8.57
CA ALA A 163 -13.04 -20.15 9.95
C ALA A 163 -12.16 -19.13 10.69
N LEU A 164 -10.83 -19.22 10.52
CA LEU A 164 -9.90 -18.23 11.09
C LEU A 164 -10.18 -16.82 10.59
N LYS A 165 -10.42 -16.65 9.29
CA LYS A 165 -10.78 -15.36 8.72
C LYS A 165 -12.05 -14.79 9.38
N GLN A 166 -13.10 -15.60 9.53
CA GLN A 166 -14.35 -15.19 10.18
C GLN A 166 -14.09 -14.74 11.62
N GLU A 167 -13.35 -15.53 12.40
CA GLU A 167 -12.96 -15.20 13.76
C GLU A 167 -12.16 -13.89 13.84
N LEU A 168 -11.17 -13.69 12.99
CA LEU A 168 -10.35 -12.49 12.97
C LEU A 168 -11.09 -11.23 12.52
N GLN A 169 -12.19 -11.37 11.78
CA GLN A 169 -13.02 -10.25 11.32
C GLN A 169 -14.18 -9.90 12.28
N SER A 170 -14.53 -10.81 13.20
CA SER A 170 -15.73 -10.67 14.06
C SER A 170 -15.50 -9.79 15.28
N SER A 171 -14.42 -9.06 15.40
CA SER A 171 -14.08 -8.46 16.69
C SER A 171 -13.44 -7.10 16.60
N ASP A 172 -14.18 -6.12 16.81
CA ASP A 172 -14.13 -5.04 17.78
C ASP A 172 -15.36 -4.15 17.56
N GLU A 173 -15.68 -3.32 18.54
CA GLU A 173 -16.77 -2.33 18.45
C GLU A 173 -16.58 -1.37 17.27
N ASN A 174 -15.36 -1.31 16.71
CA ASN A 174 -14.98 -0.49 15.56
C ASN A 174 -15.03 -1.25 14.21
N GLY A 175 -15.34 -2.56 14.20
CA GLY A 175 -15.42 -3.39 12.99
C GLY A 175 -14.07 -3.61 12.28
N GLN A 176 -12.97 -3.47 12.99
CA GLN A 176 -11.61 -3.56 12.45
C GLN A 176 -11.03 -4.96 12.68
N GLY A 177 -11.27 -5.89 11.76
CA GLY A 177 -10.71 -7.23 11.83
C GLY A 177 -9.18 -7.27 11.59
N ILE A 178 -8.53 -8.34 12.00
CA ILE A 178 -7.12 -8.60 11.74
C ILE A 178 -6.96 -9.17 10.32
N TYR A 179 -6.03 -8.62 9.54
CA TYR A 179 -5.76 -9.08 8.18
C TYR A 179 -5.19 -10.50 8.19
N LEU A 180 -5.72 -11.40 7.37
CA LEU A 180 -5.22 -12.76 7.20
C LEU A 180 -4.53 -12.89 5.85
N TRP A 181 -3.22 -13.08 5.86
CA TRP A 181 -2.41 -13.37 4.69
C TRP A 181 -2.24 -14.88 4.47
N VAL A 182 -2.31 -15.29 3.22
CA VAL A 182 -2.06 -16.68 2.83
C VAL A 182 -0.79 -16.76 1.99
N ASN A 183 0.27 -17.39 2.55
CA ASN A 183 1.47 -17.72 1.78
C ASN A 183 1.27 -18.97 0.92
N LYS A 184 1.81 -18.99 -0.28
CA LYS A 184 1.86 -20.23 -1.05
C LYS A 184 2.64 -21.32 -0.30
N MET A 185 2.21 -22.57 -0.42
CA MET A 185 2.91 -23.72 0.12
C MET A 185 4.15 -24.04 -0.74
N ASP A 186 5.33 -23.96 -0.14
CA ASP A 186 6.54 -24.49 -0.76
C ASP A 186 6.52 -26.04 -0.68
N GLY A 187 6.83 -26.72 -1.77
CA GLY A 187 6.85 -28.17 -1.78
C GLY A 187 5.48 -28.87 -1.96
N LEU A 188 4.47 -28.16 -2.44
CA LEU A 188 3.15 -28.74 -2.75
C LEU A 188 3.23 -29.88 -3.79
N GLY A 189 4.30 -29.97 -4.57
CA GLY A 189 4.51 -31.00 -5.61
C GLY A 189 3.65 -30.83 -6.87
N ARG A 190 2.72 -29.89 -6.89
CA ARG A 190 1.84 -29.54 -8.01
C ARG A 190 1.47 -28.07 -7.98
N SER A 191 0.86 -27.56 -9.05
CA SER A 191 0.23 -26.25 -9.04
C SER A 191 -1.11 -26.29 -8.29
N TYR A 192 -1.53 -25.16 -7.72
CA TYR A 192 -2.87 -24.98 -7.22
C TYR A 192 -3.89 -25.10 -8.36
N THR A 193 -4.98 -25.82 -8.13
CA THR A 193 -6.12 -25.86 -9.06
C THR A 193 -6.83 -24.51 -9.09
N GLN A 194 -7.60 -24.24 -10.14
CA GLN A 194 -8.37 -22.98 -10.24
C GLN A 194 -9.34 -22.82 -9.05
N LYS A 195 -9.97 -23.91 -8.60
CA LYS A 195 -10.88 -23.90 -7.44
C LYS A 195 -10.15 -23.51 -6.15
N GLU A 196 -8.95 -24.07 -5.91
CA GLU A 196 -8.12 -23.72 -4.75
C GLU A 196 -7.66 -22.26 -4.81
N ARG A 197 -7.19 -21.78 -5.98
CA ARG A 197 -6.80 -20.40 -6.19
C ARG A 197 -7.94 -19.43 -5.87
N THR A 198 -9.12 -19.65 -6.44
CA THR A 198 -10.30 -18.83 -6.17
C THR A 198 -10.62 -18.81 -4.67
N ALA A 199 -10.59 -19.97 -4.02
CA ALA A 199 -10.90 -20.07 -2.59
C ALA A 199 -9.86 -19.36 -1.70
N PHE A 200 -8.57 -19.41 -2.04
CA PHE A 200 -7.55 -18.65 -1.30
C PHE A 200 -7.62 -17.15 -1.57
N VAL A 201 -7.97 -16.74 -2.78
CA VAL A 201 -8.21 -15.30 -3.11
C VAL A 201 -9.41 -14.74 -2.34
N GLU A 202 -10.45 -15.54 -2.09
CA GLU A 202 -11.54 -15.14 -1.20
C GLU A 202 -11.06 -14.83 0.22
N ILE A 203 -10.01 -15.50 0.69
CA ILE A 203 -9.37 -15.27 2.00
C ILE A 203 -8.41 -14.09 1.92
N ASP A 204 -7.44 -14.15 1.02
CA ASP A 204 -6.43 -13.12 0.79
C ASP A 204 -6.38 -12.71 -0.69
N PRO A 205 -6.82 -11.50 -1.06
CA PRO A 205 -6.80 -11.02 -2.45
C PRO A 205 -5.41 -11.04 -3.10
N TYR A 206 -4.36 -10.99 -2.30
CA TYR A 206 -2.98 -10.99 -2.78
C TYR A 206 -2.40 -12.38 -3.02
N PHE A 207 -3.14 -13.47 -2.71
CA PHE A 207 -2.64 -14.83 -2.87
C PHE A 207 -2.17 -15.15 -4.31
N GLU A 208 -2.90 -14.68 -5.34
CA GLU A 208 -2.50 -14.86 -6.74
C GLU A 208 -1.09 -14.33 -7.03
N ARG A 209 -0.67 -13.27 -6.37
CA ARG A 209 0.65 -12.68 -6.56
C ARG A 209 1.78 -13.56 -6.05
N GLU A 210 1.51 -14.43 -5.09
CA GLU A 210 2.46 -15.42 -4.60
C GLU A 210 2.74 -16.54 -5.62
N LEU A 211 1.81 -16.76 -6.55
CA LEU A 211 1.88 -17.85 -7.52
C LEU A 211 2.60 -17.45 -8.82
N VAL A 212 2.73 -16.16 -9.08
CA VAL A 212 3.27 -15.64 -10.34
C VAL A 212 4.65 -15.05 -10.14
N SER A 213 5.60 -15.42 -11.01
CA SER A 213 6.87 -14.71 -11.09
C SER A 213 6.67 -13.39 -11.83
N VAL A 214 7.29 -12.33 -11.32
CA VAL A 214 7.28 -11.00 -11.95
C VAL A 214 8.61 -10.75 -12.65
N SER A 215 8.65 -9.83 -13.61
CA SER A 215 9.90 -9.34 -14.19
C SER A 215 10.78 -8.80 -13.07
N ALA A 216 12.03 -9.27 -13.02
CA ALA A 216 12.94 -8.87 -11.98
C ALA A 216 13.42 -7.43 -12.23
N ASN A 217 13.26 -6.59 -11.23
CA ASN A 217 13.69 -5.21 -11.24
C ASN A 217 14.33 -4.87 -9.87
N ALA A 218 15.45 -4.17 -9.89
CA ALA A 218 16.13 -3.73 -8.68
C ALA A 218 15.23 -2.84 -7.80
N ALA A 219 14.37 -2.04 -8.41
CA ALA A 219 13.42 -1.17 -7.71
C ALA A 219 12.48 -1.93 -6.77
N LEU A 220 12.10 -3.19 -7.08
CA LEU A 220 11.30 -4.05 -6.20
C LEU A 220 11.93 -4.29 -4.82
N CYS A 221 13.25 -4.18 -4.72
CA CYS A 221 14.02 -4.38 -3.48
C CYS A 221 14.53 -3.07 -2.88
N GLN A 222 14.26 -1.93 -3.51
CA GLN A 222 14.78 -0.63 -3.08
C GLN A 222 14.36 -0.28 -1.65
N GLY A 223 15.30 0.25 -0.89
CA GLY A 223 15.08 0.67 0.50
C GLY A 223 14.96 -0.50 1.47
N ARG A 224 15.41 -1.71 1.10
CA ARG A 224 15.47 -2.89 1.96
C ARG A 224 16.88 -3.44 2.06
N LEU A 225 17.22 -3.91 3.25
CA LEU A 225 18.50 -4.54 3.54
C LEU A 225 18.25 -5.79 4.39
N PHE A 226 18.79 -6.92 3.95
CA PHE A 226 18.79 -8.17 4.71
C PHE A 226 20.09 -8.25 5.50
N VAL A 227 19.99 -8.45 6.80
CA VAL A 227 21.13 -8.60 7.71
C VAL A 227 21.08 -9.97 8.36
N GLU A 228 22.16 -10.74 8.23
CA GLU A 228 22.33 -12.04 8.87
C GLU A 228 23.00 -11.88 10.25
N ALA A 229 22.87 -12.90 11.09
CA ALA A 229 23.47 -12.93 12.43
C ALA A 229 24.99 -12.66 12.48
N ASN A 230 25.70 -13.05 11.43
CA ASN A 230 27.15 -12.82 11.31
C ASN A 230 27.51 -11.43 10.74
N GLY A 231 26.54 -10.52 10.63
CA GLY A 231 26.72 -9.19 10.09
C GLY A 231 26.77 -9.10 8.54
N LYS A 232 26.67 -10.24 7.82
CA LYS A 232 26.56 -10.18 6.35
C LYS A 232 25.29 -9.49 5.94
N MET A 233 25.39 -8.67 4.90
CA MET A 233 24.27 -7.90 4.37
C MET A 233 24.00 -8.27 2.92
N ARG A 234 22.72 -8.20 2.54
CA ARG A 234 22.23 -8.42 1.17
C ARG A 234 21.14 -7.43 0.84
N THR A 235 21.09 -6.96 -0.39
CA THR A 235 19.97 -6.17 -0.90
C THR A 235 18.88 -7.02 -1.55
N CYS A 236 19.09 -8.34 -1.67
CA CYS A 236 18.16 -9.31 -2.23
C CYS A 236 18.02 -10.54 -1.35
N ASN A 237 16.79 -11.03 -1.14
CA ASN A 237 16.51 -12.23 -0.34
C ASN A 237 16.91 -13.55 -1.05
N ILE A 238 16.90 -13.57 -2.40
CA ILE A 238 17.09 -14.79 -3.20
C ILE A 238 18.50 -14.91 -3.76
N SER A 239 19.08 -13.81 -4.29
CA SER A 239 20.41 -13.89 -4.87
C SER A 239 21.51 -13.88 -3.82
N ALA A 240 22.54 -14.68 -4.07
CA ALA A 240 23.74 -14.67 -3.27
C ALA A 240 24.40 -13.28 -3.37
N THR A 241 24.65 -12.71 -2.21
CA THR A 241 25.62 -11.68 -1.89
C THR A 241 25.84 -10.53 -2.88
N LEU A 242 25.22 -9.42 -2.63
CA LEU A 242 26.00 -8.19 -2.58
C LEU A 242 26.81 -8.28 -1.28
N ASN A 243 28.02 -8.79 -1.41
CA ASN A 243 28.94 -8.81 -0.29
C ASN A 243 29.47 -7.38 -0.15
N THR A 244 28.82 -6.55 0.66
CA THR A 244 29.33 -5.21 0.92
C THR A 244 30.68 -5.28 1.67
N GLY A 245 31.09 -6.46 2.12
CA GLY A 245 32.29 -6.67 2.92
C GLY A 245 32.31 -5.89 4.25
N LYS A 246 31.22 -5.15 4.52
CA LYS A 246 31.08 -4.25 5.66
C LYS A 246 29.96 -4.72 6.57
N CYS A 247 30.09 -4.51 7.88
CA CYS A 247 28.98 -4.63 8.83
C CYS A 247 28.10 -3.37 8.77
N LEU A 248 26.92 -3.41 9.37
CA LEU A 248 25.97 -2.30 9.39
C LEU A 248 26.61 -0.99 9.92
N GLU A 249 27.46 -1.09 10.91
CA GLU A 249 28.15 0.05 11.51
C GLU A 249 29.12 0.77 10.55
N ALA A 250 29.67 0.03 9.58
CA ALA A 250 30.61 0.58 8.60
C ALA A 250 29.92 1.21 7.37
N LEU A 251 28.57 1.18 7.28
CA LEU A 251 27.85 1.85 6.20
C LEU A 251 27.75 3.36 6.44
N GLU A 252 28.04 4.13 5.41
CA GLU A 252 27.85 5.58 5.39
C GLU A 252 26.52 5.98 4.74
N ALA A 253 26.03 5.15 3.82
CA ALA A 253 24.74 5.32 3.15
C ALA A 253 24.04 3.96 2.97
N PHE A 254 22.72 4.00 2.86
CA PHE A 254 21.93 2.79 2.62
C PHE A 254 22.22 2.26 1.21
N PRO A 255 22.56 0.97 1.04
CA PRO A 255 22.97 0.43 -0.24
C PRO A 255 21.83 0.36 -1.24
N ASN A 256 22.12 0.69 -2.49
CA ASN A 256 21.19 0.46 -3.59
C ASN A 256 21.17 -1.02 -4.00
N PRO A 257 20.00 -1.57 -4.35
CA PRO A 257 19.91 -2.94 -4.80
C PRO A 257 20.47 -3.08 -6.22
N GLU A 258 21.14 -4.19 -6.46
CA GLU A 258 21.49 -4.66 -7.81
C GLU A 258 20.73 -5.94 -8.11
N CYS A 259 20.18 -6.07 -9.30
CA CYS A 259 19.44 -7.25 -9.72
C CYS A 259 19.94 -7.77 -11.05
N SER A 260 20.50 -8.98 -11.05
CA SER A 260 20.94 -9.70 -12.25
C SER A 260 19.93 -10.73 -12.76
N ARG A 261 18.77 -10.85 -12.12
CA ARG A 261 17.75 -11.85 -12.46
C ARG A 261 16.83 -11.34 -13.57
N LYS A 262 16.31 -12.25 -14.39
CA LYS A 262 15.27 -11.95 -15.38
C LYS A 262 13.86 -12.01 -14.76
N GLN A 263 13.67 -12.92 -13.80
CA GLN A 263 12.39 -13.09 -13.12
C GLN A 263 12.58 -13.18 -11.60
N CYS A 264 11.64 -12.67 -10.85
CA CYS A 264 11.60 -12.71 -9.40
C CYS A 264 10.36 -13.45 -8.92
N SER A 265 10.57 -14.47 -8.07
CA SER A 265 9.53 -15.24 -7.39
C SER A 265 9.52 -14.98 -5.86
N CYS A 266 10.26 -14.00 -5.39
CA CYS A 266 10.32 -13.66 -3.99
C CYS A 266 9.03 -12.96 -3.56
N TYR A 267 8.32 -13.54 -2.58
CA TYR A 267 7.10 -12.93 -2.04
C TYR A 267 7.34 -11.53 -1.43
N LEU A 268 8.55 -11.25 -0.95
CA LEU A 268 8.93 -9.93 -0.46
C LEU A 268 8.97 -8.85 -1.55
N ALA A 269 9.11 -9.25 -2.83
CA ALA A 269 9.02 -8.32 -3.95
C ALA A 269 7.61 -7.72 -4.10
N TYR A 270 6.56 -8.45 -3.70
CA TYR A 270 5.18 -7.94 -3.77
C TYR A 270 4.90 -6.83 -2.76
N GLY A 271 5.62 -6.82 -1.65
CA GLY A 271 5.63 -5.70 -0.73
C GLY A 271 6.47 -4.53 -1.23
N GLY A 272 6.88 -4.54 -2.51
CA GLY A 272 7.69 -3.50 -3.13
C GLY A 272 7.01 -2.14 -3.12
N ARG A 273 7.83 -1.09 -3.11
CA ARG A 273 7.34 0.31 -3.08
C ARG A 273 6.69 0.73 -4.40
N GLU A 274 6.90 0.01 -5.48
CA GLU A 274 6.30 0.29 -6.79
C GLU A 274 4.81 -0.06 -6.84
N ASP A 275 4.34 -0.96 -5.97
CA ASP A 275 2.93 -1.24 -5.85
C ASP A 275 2.25 -0.24 -4.92
N PHE A 276 1.72 0.85 -5.49
CA PHE A 276 1.08 1.90 -4.72
C PHE A 276 -0.16 1.39 -3.94
N MET A 277 -0.85 0.36 -4.42
CA MET A 277 -1.99 -0.23 -3.71
C MET A 277 -1.55 -0.90 -2.40
N ASN A 278 -0.39 -1.56 -2.38
CA ASN A 278 0.19 -2.06 -1.14
C ASN A 278 0.52 -0.93 -0.16
N GLN A 279 0.98 0.21 -0.66
CA GLN A 279 1.27 1.36 0.20
C GLN A 279 -0.01 2.03 0.71
N ILE A 280 -1.06 2.08 -0.10
CA ILE A 280 -2.37 2.57 0.34
C ILE A 280 -2.92 1.68 1.45
N LEU A 281 -2.92 0.37 1.24
CA LEU A 281 -3.51 -0.59 2.17
C LEU A 281 -2.66 -0.78 3.43
N PHE A 282 -1.34 -0.93 3.28
CA PHE A 282 -0.43 -1.32 4.36
C PHE A 282 0.53 -0.21 4.82
N GLY A 283 0.44 1.00 4.28
CA GLY A 283 1.30 2.12 4.64
C GLY A 283 2.73 2.02 4.10
N PRO A 284 3.68 2.76 4.69
CA PRO A 284 5.05 2.89 4.17
C PRO A 284 5.89 1.62 4.27
N TYR A 285 5.45 0.63 5.08
CA TYR A 285 6.13 -0.64 5.31
C TYR A 285 5.22 -1.82 5.00
N PRO A 286 4.88 -2.07 3.71
CA PRO A 286 3.87 -3.07 3.33
C PRO A 286 4.20 -4.50 3.75
N LEU A 287 5.47 -4.80 4.03
CA LEU A 287 5.90 -6.13 4.48
C LEU A 287 5.29 -6.56 5.81
N PHE A 288 4.89 -5.62 6.66
CA PHE A 288 4.21 -5.97 7.91
C PHE A 288 2.78 -6.46 7.68
N ARG A 289 2.17 -6.17 6.53
CA ARG A 289 0.80 -6.58 6.20
C ARG A 289 -0.27 -6.12 7.20
N VAL A 290 0.01 -5.06 7.93
CA VAL A 290 -0.96 -4.44 8.83
C VAL A 290 -1.72 -3.37 8.05
N PRO A 291 -3.06 -3.52 7.88
CA PRO A 291 -3.84 -2.53 7.15
C PRO A 291 -3.82 -1.16 7.84
N ARG A 292 -3.57 -0.13 7.04
CA ARG A 292 -3.55 1.26 7.53
C ARG A 292 -4.95 1.82 7.79
N ARG A 293 -5.95 1.32 7.06
CA ARG A 293 -7.36 1.72 7.13
C ARG A 293 -7.61 3.22 7.05
N PRO A 294 -7.25 3.88 5.95
CA PRO A 294 -7.64 5.26 5.73
C PRO A 294 -9.17 5.38 5.77
N LYS A 295 -9.69 6.51 6.24
CA LYS A 295 -11.14 6.76 6.31
C LYS A 295 -11.78 6.89 4.92
N ALA A 296 -11.00 7.22 3.89
CA ALA A 296 -11.39 7.18 2.49
C ALA A 296 -10.14 7.17 1.59
N VAL A 297 -10.30 6.71 0.35
CA VAL A 297 -9.23 6.70 -0.65
C VAL A 297 -9.72 7.37 -1.93
N PHE A 298 -8.95 8.33 -2.45
CA PHE A 298 -9.19 9.06 -3.68
C PHE A 298 -8.17 8.63 -4.74
N LEU A 299 -8.64 8.12 -5.87
CA LEU A 299 -7.78 7.54 -6.91
C LEU A 299 -8.02 8.21 -8.25
N ASP A 300 -6.96 8.74 -8.87
CA ASP A 300 -7.02 9.13 -10.26
C ASP A 300 -7.15 7.91 -11.17
N ILE A 301 -7.62 8.13 -12.41
CA ILE A 301 -7.91 7.04 -13.35
C ILE A 301 -6.72 6.81 -14.28
N GLU A 302 -6.35 7.80 -15.07
CA GLU A 302 -5.37 7.66 -16.15
C GLU A 302 -3.96 7.88 -15.61
N GLY A 303 -3.07 6.91 -15.79
CA GLY A 303 -1.74 6.90 -15.17
C GLY A 303 -1.71 6.38 -13.72
N THR A 304 -2.87 6.09 -13.14
CA THR A 304 -3.00 5.59 -11.75
C THR A 304 -3.74 4.26 -11.70
N LEU A 305 -5.06 4.23 -11.91
CA LEU A 305 -5.83 2.96 -11.97
C LEU A 305 -5.67 2.25 -13.31
N LEU A 306 -5.58 3.01 -14.37
CA LEU A 306 -5.35 2.54 -15.73
C LEU A 306 -3.98 3.06 -16.20
N PRO A 307 -3.08 2.21 -16.72
CA PRO A 307 -1.73 2.62 -17.10
C PRO A 307 -1.67 3.76 -18.13
N ASN A 308 -2.68 3.85 -18.99
CA ASN A 308 -2.76 4.89 -20.02
C ASN A 308 -4.21 5.16 -20.46
N LYS A 309 -4.38 6.12 -21.36
CA LYS A 309 -5.68 6.52 -21.91
C LYS A 309 -6.32 5.50 -22.87
N GLU A 310 -5.59 4.51 -23.34
CA GLU A 310 -6.05 3.56 -24.35
C GLU A 310 -6.64 2.29 -23.75
N THR A 311 -6.09 1.84 -22.60
CA THR A 311 -6.55 0.61 -21.96
C THR A 311 -7.75 0.82 -21.02
N THR A 312 -8.62 -0.18 -20.98
CA THR A 312 -9.68 -0.32 -19.97
C THR A 312 -9.39 -1.48 -19.02
N ASN A 313 -8.24 -2.15 -19.18
CA ASN A 313 -7.85 -3.25 -18.33
C ASN A 313 -7.10 -2.74 -17.11
N VAL A 314 -7.68 -2.99 -15.94
CA VAL A 314 -7.04 -2.71 -14.65
C VAL A 314 -5.97 -3.78 -14.40
N PRO A 315 -4.73 -3.42 -14.09
CA PRO A 315 -3.69 -4.38 -13.72
C PRO A 315 -4.11 -5.26 -12.54
N ALA A 316 -3.75 -6.55 -12.58
CA ALA A 316 -4.16 -7.52 -11.55
C ALA A 316 -3.79 -7.10 -10.13
N GLY A 317 -2.64 -6.42 -9.96
CA GLY A 317 -2.23 -5.90 -8.66
C GLY A 317 -3.11 -4.79 -8.14
N ILE A 318 -3.54 -3.89 -9.01
CA ILE A 318 -4.47 -2.81 -8.65
C ILE A 318 -5.84 -3.40 -8.31
N MET A 319 -6.33 -4.36 -9.11
CA MET A 319 -7.59 -5.04 -8.82
C MET A 319 -7.56 -5.69 -7.43
N ALA A 320 -6.53 -6.48 -7.12
CA ALA A 320 -6.38 -7.11 -5.81
C ALA A 320 -6.37 -6.10 -4.66
N GLY A 321 -5.70 -4.96 -4.85
CA GLY A 321 -5.68 -3.87 -3.87
C GLY A 321 -7.04 -3.20 -3.68
N LEU A 322 -7.76 -2.91 -4.76
CA LEU A 322 -9.12 -2.35 -4.69
C LEU A 322 -10.09 -3.29 -3.96
N GLU A 323 -10.03 -4.59 -4.28
CA GLU A 323 -10.84 -5.60 -3.59
C GLU A 323 -10.49 -5.71 -2.11
N ALA A 324 -9.19 -5.65 -1.76
CA ALA A 324 -8.75 -5.66 -0.37
C ALA A 324 -9.28 -4.44 0.40
N LEU A 325 -9.19 -3.23 -0.16
CA LEU A 325 -9.74 -2.01 0.43
C LEU A 325 -11.27 -2.08 0.60
N ALA A 326 -11.97 -2.58 -0.42
CA ALA A 326 -13.42 -2.75 -0.36
C ALA A 326 -13.84 -3.76 0.71
N ARG A 327 -13.09 -4.86 0.91
CA ARG A 327 -13.32 -5.83 2.00
C ARG A 327 -13.11 -5.24 3.39
N GLU A 328 -12.14 -4.32 3.51
CA GLU A 328 -11.93 -3.53 4.73
C GLU A 328 -12.98 -2.39 4.90
N LYS A 329 -14.01 -2.37 4.03
CA LYS A 329 -15.08 -1.36 4.01
C LYS A 329 -14.58 0.09 3.90
N ILE A 330 -13.44 0.29 3.26
CA ILE A 330 -12.87 1.62 3.05
C ILE A 330 -13.56 2.25 1.85
N PRO A 331 -14.19 3.43 1.98
CA PRO A 331 -14.82 4.12 0.86
C PRO A 331 -13.80 4.51 -0.21
N LEU A 332 -14.06 4.11 -1.46
CA LEU A 332 -13.24 4.42 -2.62
C LEU A 332 -13.91 5.49 -3.47
N PHE A 333 -13.17 6.51 -3.87
CA PHE A 333 -13.60 7.61 -4.71
C PHE A 333 -12.70 7.78 -5.92
N PHE A 334 -13.31 8.00 -7.08
CA PHE A 334 -12.56 8.50 -8.24
C PHE A 334 -12.16 9.96 -8.03
N ALA A 335 -11.03 10.38 -8.60
CA ALA A 335 -10.60 11.78 -8.64
C ALA A 335 -9.94 12.08 -9.98
N THR A 336 -10.74 12.47 -10.99
CA THR A 336 -10.29 12.50 -12.38
C THR A 336 -10.68 13.79 -13.10
N THR A 337 -9.93 14.13 -14.15
CA THR A 337 -10.28 15.18 -15.11
C THR A 337 -11.39 14.74 -16.08
N LEU A 338 -11.68 13.43 -16.16
CA LEU A 338 -12.76 12.92 -17.02
C LEU A 338 -14.15 13.36 -16.53
N PRO A 339 -15.08 13.66 -17.44
CA PRO A 339 -16.50 13.79 -17.10
C PRO A 339 -17.09 12.49 -16.58
N TYR A 340 -18.08 12.56 -15.69
CA TYR A 340 -18.69 11.42 -15.00
C TYR A 340 -19.02 10.23 -15.93
N LYS A 341 -19.78 10.47 -17.02
CA LYS A 341 -20.15 9.39 -17.94
C LYS A 341 -18.94 8.67 -18.53
N LYS A 342 -17.94 9.43 -18.98
CA LYS A 342 -16.70 8.86 -19.52
C LYS A 342 -15.92 8.07 -18.48
N ALA A 343 -15.82 8.57 -17.26
CA ALA A 343 -15.16 7.84 -16.17
C ALA A 343 -15.87 6.52 -15.88
N MET A 344 -17.21 6.51 -15.81
CA MET A 344 -18.00 5.29 -15.58
C MET A 344 -17.88 4.26 -16.70
N GLU A 345 -17.77 4.70 -17.95
CA GLU A 345 -17.53 3.82 -19.10
C GLU A 345 -16.13 3.20 -19.05
N ARG A 346 -15.10 4.01 -18.82
CA ARG A 346 -13.71 3.56 -18.78
C ARG A 346 -13.46 2.60 -17.61
N CYS A 347 -14.07 2.86 -16.48
CA CYS A 347 -13.93 2.06 -15.25
C CYS A 347 -15.04 1.04 -15.06
N SER A 348 -15.73 0.63 -16.15
CA SER A 348 -16.89 -0.28 -16.10
C SER A 348 -16.65 -1.57 -15.29
N LYS A 349 -15.42 -2.10 -15.31
CA LYS A 349 -15.03 -3.30 -14.57
C LYS A 349 -14.88 -3.10 -13.06
N ILE A 350 -14.58 -1.89 -12.61
CA ILE A 350 -14.27 -1.58 -11.20
C ILE A 350 -15.21 -0.57 -10.56
N ARG A 351 -16.05 0.11 -11.33
CA ARG A 351 -16.94 1.18 -10.83
C ARG A 351 -17.84 0.75 -9.66
N HIS A 352 -18.15 -0.53 -9.57
CA HIS A 352 -18.97 -1.09 -8.50
C HIS A 352 -18.28 -1.10 -7.12
N LEU A 353 -16.97 -0.96 -7.09
CA LEU A 353 -16.17 -0.83 -5.86
C LEU A 353 -16.15 0.61 -5.33
N PHE A 354 -16.56 1.59 -6.13
CA PHE A 354 -16.47 3.01 -5.80
C PHE A 354 -17.83 3.57 -5.39
N VAL A 355 -17.84 4.37 -4.35
CA VAL A 355 -19.06 4.98 -3.79
C VAL A 355 -19.35 6.36 -4.37
N GLY A 356 -18.45 6.91 -5.19
CA GLY A 356 -18.60 8.22 -5.81
C GLY A 356 -17.29 8.73 -6.38
N GLY A 357 -17.18 10.04 -6.54
CA GLY A 357 -15.93 10.65 -7.02
C GLY A 357 -15.99 12.14 -7.29
N VAL A 358 -14.84 12.66 -7.61
CA VAL A 358 -14.55 14.00 -8.09
C VAL A 358 -14.25 13.90 -9.58
N PHE A 359 -15.09 14.48 -10.41
CA PHE A 359 -15.02 14.40 -11.86
C PHE A 359 -14.78 15.77 -12.49
N ALA A 360 -14.37 15.77 -13.75
CA ALA A 360 -14.09 16.98 -14.50
C ALA A 360 -13.15 17.96 -13.78
N GLY A 361 -12.11 17.42 -13.11
CA GLY A 361 -11.14 18.21 -12.38
C GLY A 361 -11.71 18.97 -11.16
N GLY A 362 -12.79 18.47 -10.56
CA GLY A 362 -13.46 19.10 -9.41
C GLY A 362 -14.76 19.82 -9.74
N ALA A 363 -15.08 19.96 -11.01
CA ALA A 363 -16.29 20.67 -11.42
C ALA A 363 -17.59 19.86 -11.22
N HIS A 364 -17.49 18.55 -11.03
CA HIS A 364 -18.61 17.67 -10.76
C HIS A 364 -18.24 16.66 -9.68
N VAL A 365 -18.96 16.66 -8.56
CA VAL A 365 -18.74 15.79 -7.41
C VAL A 365 -19.99 14.96 -7.15
N VAL A 366 -19.85 13.63 -7.02
CA VAL A 366 -20.96 12.69 -6.84
C VAL A 366 -20.68 11.75 -5.68
N PHE A 367 -21.68 11.52 -4.80
CA PHE A 367 -21.63 10.59 -3.69
C PHE A 367 -22.88 9.71 -3.63
N HIS A 368 -22.70 8.39 -3.71
CA HIS A 368 -23.79 7.39 -3.71
C HIS A 368 -24.91 7.64 -4.72
N GLN A 369 -24.66 8.39 -5.78
CA GLN A 369 -25.69 8.84 -6.74
C GLN A 369 -26.86 9.62 -6.09
N LYS A 370 -26.71 10.08 -4.87
CA LYS A 370 -27.74 10.79 -4.10
C LYS A 370 -27.36 12.23 -3.75
N GLN A 371 -26.08 12.48 -3.54
CA GLN A 371 -25.54 13.81 -3.31
C GLN A 371 -24.68 14.20 -4.51
N GLU A 372 -24.92 15.38 -5.04
CA GLU A 372 -24.26 15.88 -6.23
C GLU A 372 -23.98 17.37 -6.07
N TYR A 373 -22.78 17.78 -6.49
CA TYR A 373 -22.40 19.17 -6.61
C TYR A 373 -21.86 19.44 -7.99
N ILE A 374 -22.32 20.53 -8.61
CA ILE A 374 -21.88 20.99 -9.92
C ILE A 374 -21.36 22.41 -9.77
N CYS A 375 -20.07 22.62 -10.02
CA CYS A 375 -19.47 23.94 -10.12
C CYS A 375 -19.79 24.52 -11.49
N VAL A 376 -20.76 25.44 -11.51
CA VAL A 376 -21.37 25.94 -12.78
C VAL A 376 -20.48 26.98 -13.42
N LEU A 377 -20.27 26.86 -14.74
CA LEU A 377 -19.76 27.91 -15.61
C LEU A 377 -20.96 28.73 -16.19
N LYS A 378 -20.92 30.04 -16.03
CA LYS A 378 -21.89 30.94 -16.68
C LYS A 378 -21.67 30.96 -18.19
N ALA A 379 -20.40 30.96 -18.58
CA ALA A 379 -19.92 30.78 -19.96
C ALA A 379 -20.57 31.71 -21.00
N ALA A 380 -20.79 32.99 -20.65
CA ALA A 380 -21.21 34.01 -21.59
C ALA A 380 -20.22 34.12 -22.78
N TRP A 381 -18.95 33.82 -22.55
CA TRP A 381 -17.85 33.78 -23.51
C TRP A 381 -17.89 32.58 -24.48
N LEU A 382 -18.81 31.66 -24.33
CA LEU A 382 -18.84 30.44 -25.15
C LEU A 382 -19.04 30.74 -26.64
N THR A 383 -19.79 31.78 -26.98
CA THR A 383 -20.00 32.24 -28.36
C THR A 383 -18.70 32.72 -29.01
N GLU A 384 -17.84 33.39 -28.24
CA GLU A 384 -16.53 33.84 -28.71
C GLU A 384 -15.63 32.63 -29.01
N ILE A 385 -15.61 31.62 -28.14
CA ILE A 385 -14.87 30.37 -28.36
C ILE A 385 -15.34 29.69 -29.65
N PHE A 386 -16.65 29.61 -29.91
CA PHE A 386 -17.16 29.02 -31.15
C PHE A 386 -16.67 29.77 -32.38
N SER A 387 -16.56 31.10 -32.34
CA SER A 387 -16.05 31.90 -33.46
C SER A 387 -14.55 31.66 -33.75
N LEU A 388 -13.78 31.29 -32.73
CA LEU A 388 -12.32 31.09 -32.81
C LEU A 388 -11.91 29.68 -33.30
N GLN A 389 -12.83 28.73 -33.41
CA GLN A 389 -12.55 27.34 -33.77
C GLN A 389 -11.71 27.20 -35.06
N ARG A 390 -12.10 27.91 -36.13
CA ARG A 390 -11.37 27.85 -37.40
C ARG A 390 -9.98 28.46 -37.31
N LYS A 391 -9.87 29.60 -36.60
CA LYS A 391 -8.59 30.32 -36.46
C LYS A 391 -7.52 29.49 -35.71
N PHE A 392 -7.92 28.81 -34.65
CA PHE A 392 -7.00 28.04 -33.80
C PHE A 392 -7.05 26.52 -34.03
N GLY A 393 -7.93 26.04 -34.91
CA GLY A 393 -8.00 24.65 -35.36
C GLY A 393 -8.40 23.65 -34.27
N PHE A 394 -9.50 23.92 -33.57
CA PHE A 394 -10.07 23.03 -32.55
C PHE A 394 -11.58 22.80 -32.74
N ARG A 395 -12.12 21.80 -32.06
CA ARG A 395 -13.56 21.58 -31.86
C ARG A 395 -13.92 21.87 -30.42
N VAL A 396 -15.12 22.39 -30.17
CA VAL A 396 -15.62 22.65 -28.82
C VAL A 396 -16.51 21.50 -28.37
N LEU A 397 -16.17 20.92 -27.21
CA LEU A 397 -17.00 19.95 -26.51
C LEU A 397 -17.51 20.59 -25.23
N VAL A 398 -18.82 20.57 -25.03
CA VAL A 398 -19.52 21.21 -23.92
C VAL A 398 -20.11 20.11 -23.01
N TYR A 399 -19.85 20.18 -21.75
CA TYR A 399 -20.32 19.19 -20.77
C TYR A 399 -21.33 19.83 -19.82
N ARG A 400 -22.50 19.23 -19.76
CA ARG A 400 -23.62 19.66 -18.91
C ARG A 400 -24.17 18.48 -18.11
N GLU A 401 -24.68 18.77 -16.93
CA GLU A 401 -25.50 17.88 -16.12
C GLU A 401 -26.65 18.69 -15.55
N HIS A 402 -27.89 18.18 -15.65
CA HIS A 402 -29.11 18.93 -15.27
C HIS A 402 -29.14 20.37 -15.84
N ASP A 403 -28.80 20.51 -17.13
CA ASP A 403 -28.67 21.78 -17.85
C ASP A 403 -27.59 22.76 -17.35
N LYS A 404 -26.89 22.41 -16.30
CA LYS A 404 -25.76 23.17 -15.72
C LYS A 404 -24.47 22.86 -16.48
N LEU A 405 -23.91 23.89 -17.12
CA LEU A 405 -22.60 23.80 -17.77
C LEU A 405 -21.50 23.77 -16.69
N TYR A 406 -20.59 22.80 -16.75
CA TYR A 406 -19.51 22.68 -15.78
C TYR A 406 -18.11 22.54 -16.39
N LYS A 407 -18.03 22.20 -17.69
CA LYS A 407 -16.75 22.02 -18.37
C LYS A 407 -16.88 22.30 -19.86
N VAL A 408 -15.82 22.91 -20.41
CA VAL A 408 -15.62 23.07 -21.84
C VAL A 408 -14.28 22.48 -22.22
N THR A 409 -14.21 21.72 -23.32
CA THR A 409 -12.95 21.16 -23.84
C THR A 409 -12.75 21.60 -25.26
N LEU A 410 -11.60 22.18 -25.57
CA LEU A 410 -11.17 22.55 -26.90
C LEU A 410 -10.25 21.42 -27.41
N LEU A 411 -10.78 20.61 -28.31
CA LEU A 411 -10.13 19.39 -28.82
C LEU A 411 -9.50 19.66 -30.18
N ARG A 412 -8.20 19.44 -30.28
CA ARG A 412 -7.44 19.42 -31.55
C ARG A 412 -7.31 18.00 -32.11
N PRO A 413 -6.95 17.82 -33.37
CA PRO A 413 -6.57 16.53 -33.93
C PRO A 413 -5.42 15.89 -33.11
N LEU A 414 -5.35 14.56 -33.04
CA LEU A 414 -4.42 13.80 -32.19
C LEU A 414 -2.93 14.15 -32.39
N HIS A 415 -2.56 14.60 -33.60
CA HIS A 415 -1.18 14.97 -33.94
C HIS A 415 -0.83 16.44 -33.67
N ARG A 416 -1.78 17.25 -33.16
CA ARG A 416 -1.58 18.68 -32.90
C ARG A 416 -1.86 19.00 -31.43
N PHE A 417 -0.79 19.08 -30.67
CA PHE A 417 -0.87 19.41 -29.23
C PHE A 417 -1.04 20.91 -29.03
N TRP A 418 -1.56 21.27 -27.87
CA TRP A 418 -1.61 22.63 -27.41
C TRP A 418 -0.25 23.01 -26.83
N ASP A 419 0.28 24.17 -27.22
CA ASP A 419 1.41 24.78 -26.53
C ASP A 419 0.97 25.99 -25.70
N ALA A 420 1.80 26.39 -24.72
CA ALA A 420 1.46 27.46 -23.78
C ALA A 420 1.26 28.81 -24.47
N GLN A 421 2.04 29.13 -25.52
CA GLN A 421 1.94 30.41 -26.23
C GLN A 421 0.66 30.50 -27.05
N GLU A 422 0.27 29.40 -27.70
CA GLU A 422 -0.99 29.35 -28.47
C GLU A 422 -2.21 29.46 -27.53
N VAL A 423 -2.14 28.83 -26.36
CA VAL A 423 -3.19 28.93 -25.34
C VAL A 423 -3.28 30.34 -24.82
N GLU A 424 -2.17 30.98 -24.50
CA GLU A 424 -2.15 32.38 -24.05
C GLU A 424 -2.78 33.33 -25.10
N LYS A 425 -2.38 33.18 -26.37
CA LYS A 425 -2.97 33.95 -27.48
C LYS A 425 -4.48 33.71 -27.62
N LEU A 426 -4.93 32.49 -27.45
CA LEU A 426 -6.34 32.14 -27.51
C LEU A 426 -7.10 32.79 -26.34
N MET A 427 -6.58 32.68 -25.12
CA MET A 427 -7.22 33.21 -23.90
C MET A 427 -7.33 34.76 -23.96
N HIS A 428 -6.36 35.45 -24.55
CA HIS A 428 -6.43 36.89 -24.78
C HIS A 428 -7.52 37.31 -25.80
N CYS A 429 -7.98 36.39 -26.65
CA CYS A 429 -9.05 36.63 -27.58
C CYS A 429 -10.46 36.45 -26.99
N ILE A 430 -10.59 36.05 -25.74
CA ILE A 430 -11.85 35.70 -25.09
C ILE A 430 -12.08 36.62 -23.90
N SER A 431 -13.27 37.20 -23.83
CA SER A 431 -13.68 38.07 -22.71
C SER A 431 -14.42 37.22 -21.66
N PHE A 432 -13.71 36.81 -20.62
CA PHE A 432 -14.29 36.01 -19.52
C PHE A 432 -15.13 36.85 -18.53
N GLY A 433 -15.03 38.18 -18.60
CA GLY A 433 -15.70 39.09 -17.66
C GLY A 433 -15.22 38.84 -16.21
N ASP A 434 -16.19 38.86 -15.29
CA ASP A 434 -15.93 38.58 -13.87
C ASP A 434 -15.99 37.08 -13.54
N GLU A 435 -16.05 36.20 -14.55
CA GLU A 435 -16.06 34.74 -14.31
C GLU A 435 -14.68 34.23 -14.05
N GLY A 436 -14.45 33.72 -12.83
CA GLY A 436 -13.22 33.01 -12.47
C GLY A 436 -13.13 31.68 -13.21
N ILE A 437 -12.14 31.56 -14.08
CA ILE A 437 -11.89 30.32 -14.83
C ILE A 437 -10.47 29.85 -14.60
N ARG A 438 -10.27 28.54 -14.66
CA ARG A 438 -8.96 27.93 -14.84
C ARG A 438 -8.99 26.97 -16.03
N TYR A 439 -7.83 26.79 -16.61
CA TYR A 439 -7.65 25.83 -17.71
C TYR A 439 -6.42 24.97 -17.48
N PHE A 440 -6.44 23.79 -18.07
CA PHE A 440 -5.31 22.88 -18.07
C PHE A 440 -5.19 22.17 -19.41
N ILE A 441 -3.97 21.82 -19.76
CA ILE A 441 -3.62 21.22 -21.05
C ILE A 441 -3.33 19.75 -20.83
N GLU A 442 -3.99 18.89 -21.58
CA GLU A 442 -3.68 17.47 -21.70
C GLU A 442 -3.51 17.13 -23.19
N GLU A 443 -2.28 17.11 -23.66
CA GLU A 443 -1.94 16.79 -25.04
C GLU A 443 -2.68 17.69 -26.05
N ASN A 444 -3.65 17.13 -26.81
CA ASN A 444 -4.48 17.83 -27.77
C ASN A 444 -5.77 18.42 -27.19
N CYS A 445 -5.97 18.32 -25.87
CA CYS A 445 -7.13 18.84 -25.16
C CYS A 445 -6.75 20.05 -24.32
N LEU A 446 -7.43 21.17 -24.50
CA LEU A 446 -7.44 22.31 -23.57
C LEU A 446 -8.78 22.29 -22.83
N GLN A 447 -8.74 22.12 -21.54
CA GLN A 447 -9.91 21.96 -20.68
C GLN A 447 -10.13 23.22 -19.85
N ILE A 448 -11.36 23.72 -19.83
CA ILE A 448 -11.76 24.95 -19.13
C ILE A 448 -12.83 24.58 -18.11
N VAL A 449 -12.62 24.95 -16.86
CA VAL A 449 -13.53 24.78 -15.72
C VAL A 449 -13.53 26.06 -14.88
N SER A 450 -14.45 26.18 -13.93
CA SER A 450 -14.41 27.25 -12.92
C SER A 450 -13.11 27.18 -12.11
N ASP A 451 -12.55 28.30 -11.72
CA ASP A 451 -11.37 28.41 -10.85
C ASP A 451 -11.63 27.85 -9.45
N ALA A 452 -12.88 27.82 -9.00
CA ALA A 452 -13.30 27.18 -7.75
C ALA A 452 -13.28 25.64 -7.81
N ALA A 453 -13.16 25.06 -9.03
CA ALA A 453 -13.16 23.61 -9.22
C ALA A 453 -11.74 23.08 -9.21
N ASP A 454 -11.38 22.24 -8.22
CA ASP A 454 -10.16 21.42 -8.23
C ASP A 454 -10.39 20.08 -7.50
N LYS A 455 -9.53 19.10 -7.76
CA LYS A 455 -9.65 17.75 -7.16
C LYS A 455 -9.60 17.79 -5.63
N ALA A 456 -8.82 18.69 -5.03
CA ALA A 456 -8.71 18.81 -3.58
C ALA A 456 -9.97 19.38 -2.94
N SER A 457 -10.58 20.40 -3.56
CA SER A 457 -11.85 20.98 -3.13
C SER A 457 -12.98 19.95 -3.20
N GLY A 458 -13.04 19.17 -4.29
CA GLY A 458 -13.99 18.06 -4.43
C GLY A 458 -13.79 16.96 -3.39
N ALA A 459 -12.54 16.56 -3.12
CA ALA A 459 -12.22 15.59 -2.08
C ALA A 459 -12.62 16.10 -0.68
N LYS A 460 -12.35 17.37 -0.38
CA LYS A 460 -12.78 18.01 0.87
C LYS A 460 -14.31 17.98 1.04
N MET A 461 -15.04 18.23 -0.03
CA MET A 461 -16.50 18.17 -0.04
C MET A 461 -17.01 16.76 0.24
N LEU A 462 -16.46 15.74 -0.42
CA LEU A 462 -16.79 14.33 -0.17
C LEU A 462 -16.47 13.92 1.27
N CYS A 463 -15.33 14.35 1.81
CA CYS A 463 -14.99 14.15 3.22
C CYS A 463 -16.01 14.80 4.16
N GLY A 464 -16.50 16.00 3.84
CA GLY A 464 -17.57 16.66 4.59
C GLY A 464 -18.89 15.87 4.58
N TRP A 465 -19.27 15.33 3.42
CA TRP A 465 -20.47 14.48 3.32
C TRP A 465 -20.32 13.14 4.03
N LEU A 466 -19.10 12.61 4.07
CA LEU A 466 -18.78 11.35 4.76
C LEU A 466 -18.58 11.54 6.29
N GLY A 467 -18.37 12.77 6.75
CA GLY A 467 -18.08 13.08 8.15
C GLY A 467 -16.67 12.69 8.59
N VAL A 468 -15.69 12.70 7.68
CA VAL A 468 -14.31 12.30 7.96
C VAL A 468 -13.31 13.45 7.70
N PRO A 469 -12.24 13.57 8.47
CA PRO A 469 -11.22 14.58 8.23
C PRO A 469 -10.32 14.20 7.04
N LEU A 470 -9.98 15.18 6.21
CA LEU A 470 -9.20 14.96 4.99
C LEU A 470 -7.80 14.40 5.24
N ASN A 471 -7.19 14.75 6.37
CA ASN A 471 -5.86 14.26 6.77
C ASN A 471 -5.85 12.79 7.22
N GLU A 472 -7.01 12.17 7.41
CA GLU A 472 -7.16 10.72 7.66
C GLU A 472 -7.46 9.93 6.37
N THR A 473 -7.43 10.59 5.23
CA THR A 473 -7.64 9.97 3.92
C THR A 473 -6.33 9.78 3.17
N VAL A 474 -6.37 8.98 2.13
CA VAL A 474 -5.23 8.73 1.23
C VAL A 474 -5.64 9.05 -0.19
N SER A 475 -4.73 9.60 -0.98
CA SER A 475 -4.97 9.83 -2.40
C SER A 475 -3.79 9.38 -3.26
N ALA A 476 -4.09 8.99 -4.49
CA ALA A 476 -3.12 8.67 -5.53
C ALA A 476 -3.45 9.37 -6.84
N GLY A 477 -2.41 9.89 -7.48
CA GLY A 477 -2.48 10.51 -8.79
C GLY A 477 -1.07 10.77 -9.31
N ASP A 478 -0.91 10.90 -10.63
CA ASP A 478 0.38 11.02 -11.30
C ASP A 478 0.58 12.37 -12.02
N SER A 479 -0.47 13.20 -12.09
CA SER A 479 -0.48 14.47 -12.82
C SER A 479 -0.29 15.69 -11.92
N GLU A 480 -0.02 16.85 -12.54
CA GLU A 480 0.04 18.14 -11.85
C GLU A 480 -1.29 18.49 -11.15
N GLU A 481 -2.42 18.13 -11.77
CA GLU A 481 -3.76 18.33 -11.24
C GLU A 481 -4.05 17.57 -9.94
N ASP A 482 -3.26 16.49 -9.69
CA ASP A 482 -3.39 15.69 -8.48
C ASP A 482 -2.60 16.25 -7.29
N LYS A 483 -1.59 17.08 -7.55
CA LYS A 483 -0.64 17.54 -6.50
C LYS A 483 -1.33 18.21 -5.32
N LYS A 484 -2.33 19.05 -5.55
CA LYS A 484 -3.06 19.71 -4.45
C LYS A 484 -3.79 18.68 -3.61
N MET A 485 -4.49 17.73 -4.23
CA MET A 485 -5.20 16.65 -3.55
C MET A 485 -4.25 15.75 -2.77
N VAL A 486 -3.14 15.33 -3.40
CA VAL A 486 -2.11 14.49 -2.76
C VAL A 486 -1.45 15.19 -1.58
N ASN A 487 -1.30 16.51 -1.62
CA ASN A 487 -0.73 17.28 -0.51
C ASN A 487 -1.70 17.48 0.67
N CYS A 488 -3.00 17.48 0.43
CA CYS A 488 -4.04 17.64 1.46
C CYS A 488 -4.37 16.33 2.18
N CYS A 489 -4.25 15.20 1.49
CA CYS A 489 -4.38 13.86 2.07
C CYS A 489 -3.08 13.44 2.75
N THR A 490 -3.07 12.34 3.45
CA THR A 490 -1.81 11.80 4.00
C THR A 490 -0.85 11.51 2.84
N LYS A 491 0.30 12.20 2.82
CA LYS A 491 1.26 12.18 1.70
C LYS A 491 1.72 10.77 1.36
N GLN A 492 1.54 10.38 0.11
CA GLN A 492 2.24 9.25 -0.48
C GLN A 492 2.73 9.66 -1.88
N SER A 493 4.02 9.49 -2.14
CA SER A 493 4.56 9.61 -3.50
C SER A 493 4.40 8.25 -4.18
N PHE A 494 3.67 8.21 -5.27
CA PHE A 494 3.52 7.00 -6.08
C PHE A 494 4.49 7.04 -7.26
N PRO A 495 5.14 5.91 -7.60
CA PRO A 495 5.94 5.84 -8.80
C PRO A 495 5.05 6.01 -10.03
N LYS A 496 5.56 6.73 -11.02
CA LYS A 496 4.94 6.77 -12.35
C LYS A 496 5.08 5.39 -12.99
N TYR A 497 4.05 4.96 -13.71
CA TYR A 497 4.20 3.86 -14.66
C TYR A 497 5.20 4.34 -15.73
N GLY A 498 6.42 3.75 -15.71
CA GLY A 498 7.43 3.98 -16.74
C GLY A 498 7.13 3.17 -18.01
#